data_d904537b5dfd2c41c6b4ac808b20406a
#
_entry.id   d904537b5dfd2c41c6b4ac808b20406a
#
_cell.length_a   1.000
_cell.length_b   1.000
_cell.length_c   1.000
_cell.angle_alpha   90.00
_cell.angle_beta   90.00
_cell.angle_gamma   90.00
#
_symmetry.space_group_name_H-M   'P 1'
#
loop_
_entity.id
_entity.type
_entity.pdbx_description
1 polymer ?
#
loop_
_entity_poly.entity_id
_entity_poly.type
_entity_poly.pdbx_seq_one_letter_code
_entity_poly.pdbx_strand_id
1 'polypeptide(L)'
;MKVKGKDYYDLNCIDSITKYTTAHLFVDKRTKKKCYEFLKQIKDNCYEQILEVYLKEKNKKVNDRKLIEFVCDKFANYKSAFNKLFARTCKLTFGVPIACKKYGLEHNNNPIERHNGKTKDRIKSIRGGFKSFEGAEAFMNLRDIIYNFVNPHQGLRGKTPAETAEINLKLGRGRLLKLIKRMAKMRQHPLR
;
A
#
# COMPACT_ATOMS: atom_id res chain seq x y z
N MET A 1 -2.49 14.37 -7.19
CA MET A 1 -3.22 15.27 -6.27
C MET A 1 -2.58 16.64 -6.30
N LYS A 2 -3.39 17.72 -6.20
CA LYS A 2 -2.85 19.11 -6.22
C LYS A 2 -2.73 19.68 -4.81
N VAL A 3 -1.57 20.31 -4.51
CA VAL A 3 -1.31 21.10 -3.32
C VAL A 3 -0.77 22.47 -3.78
N LYS A 4 -1.45 23.57 -3.45
CA LYS A 4 -1.11 24.90 -3.97
C LYS A 4 -0.90 24.93 -5.50
N GLY A 5 -1.75 24.22 -6.25
CA GLY A 5 -1.67 24.16 -7.72
C GLY A 5 -0.59 23.23 -8.31
N LYS A 6 0.34 22.69 -7.49
CA LYS A 6 1.37 21.73 -7.94
C LYS A 6 0.89 20.28 -7.78
N ASP A 7 1.26 19.43 -8.73
CA ASP A 7 0.92 18.02 -8.70
C ASP A 7 1.84 17.22 -7.75
N TYR A 8 1.22 16.35 -6.94
CA TYR A 8 1.88 15.42 -6.05
C TYR A 8 1.34 14.01 -6.26
N TYR A 9 2.11 13.02 -5.91
CA TYR A 9 1.83 11.62 -6.16
C TYR A 9 1.76 10.85 -4.84
N ASP A 10 0.80 9.95 -4.77
CA ASP A 10 0.59 9.04 -3.67
C ASP A 10 0.97 7.63 -4.14
N LEU A 11 2.09 7.11 -3.67
CA LEU A 11 2.57 5.77 -3.97
C LEU A 11 2.00 4.83 -2.90
N ASN A 12 1.23 3.84 -3.32
CA ASN A 12 0.60 2.88 -2.43
C ASN A 12 0.90 1.46 -2.87
N CYS A 13 1.11 0.57 -1.91
CA CYS A 13 1.10 -0.87 -2.12
C CYS A 13 -0.02 -1.48 -1.28
N ILE A 14 -0.89 -2.24 -1.94
CA ILE A 14 -2.02 -2.90 -1.30
C ILE A 14 -1.97 -4.40 -1.56
N ASP A 15 -2.13 -5.19 -0.52
CA ASP A 15 -2.32 -6.62 -0.66
C ASP A 15 -3.69 -6.93 -1.30
N SER A 16 -3.68 -7.74 -2.34
CA SER A 16 -4.89 -8.02 -3.14
C SER A 16 -5.92 -8.87 -2.41
N ILE A 17 -5.52 -9.63 -1.38
CA ILE A 17 -6.37 -10.53 -0.60
C ILE A 17 -6.92 -9.79 0.61
N THR A 18 -6.04 -9.33 1.49
CA THR A 18 -6.41 -8.69 2.76
C THR A 18 -6.83 -7.24 2.60
N LYS A 19 -6.55 -6.61 1.46
CA LYS A 19 -6.72 -5.18 1.18
C LYS A 19 -5.87 -4.29 2.10
N TYR A 20 -4.91 -4.86 2.82
CA TYR A 20 -4.02 -4.10 3.69
C TYR A 20 -3.03 -3.28 2.88
N THR A 21 -2.91 -2.00 3.19
CA THR A 21 -1.89 -1.12 2.60
C THR A 21 -0.58 -1.37 3.33
N THR A 22 0.37 -2.02 2.66
CA THR A 22 1.66 -2.44 3.24
C THR A 22 2.68 -1.31 3.27
N ALA A 23 2.56 -0.34 2.37
CA ALA A 23 3.39 0.85 2.32
C ALA A 23 2.66 1.99 1.63
N HIS A 24 2.98 3.20 2.07
CA HIS A 24 2.47 4.45 1.55
C HIS A 24 3.58 5.51 1.54
N LEU A 25 3.71 6.25 0.45
CA LEU A 25 4.67 7.34 0.35
C LEU A 25 4.11 8.49 -0.49
N PHE A 26 3.95 9.66 0.12
CA PHE A 26 3.50 10.87 -0.55
C PHE A 26 4.69 11.67 -1.06
N VAL A 27 4.73 11.99 -2.37
CA VAL A 27 5.92 12.58 -3.01
C VAL A 27 5.57 13.68 -4.01
N ASP A 28 6.49 14.60 -4.21
CA ASP A 28 6.41 15.65 -5.23
C ASP A 28 6.69 15.13 -6.64
N LYS A 29 7.59 14.14 -6.76
CA LYS A 29 7.98 13.54 -8.04
C LYS A 29 8.22 12.04 -7.88
N ARG A 30 7.82 11.26 -8.89
CA ARG A 30 8.07 9.82 -8.95
C ARG A 30 9.49 9.52 -9.47
N THR A 31 10.51 10.00 -8.77
CA THR A 31 11.92 9.77 -9.14
C THR A 31 12.34 8.32 -8.82
N LYS A 32 13.46 7.89 -9.42
CA LYS A 32 14.06 6.57 -9.14
C LYS A 32 14.36 6.39 -7.65
N LYS A 33 14.86 7.45 -6.98
CA LYS A 33 15.13 7.46 -5.53
C LYS A 33 13.83 7.26 -4.73
N LYS A 34 12.77 7.98 -5.05
CA LYS A 34 11.47 7.87 -4.35
C LYS A 34 10.80 6.51 -4.58
N CYS A 35 10.90 5.94 -5.78
CA CYS A 35 10.44 4.57 -6.02
C CYS A 35 11.25 3.54 -5.22
N TYR A 36 12.56 3.75 -5.07
CA TYR A 36 13.39 2.88 -4.24
C TYR A 36 13.03 3.01 -2.75
N GLU A 37 12.87 4.22 -2.22
CA GLU A 37 12.42 4.47 -0.84
C GLU A 37 11.08 3.79 -0.56
N PHE A 38 10.12 3.94 -1.46
CA PHE A 38 8.81 3.30 -1.36
C PHE A 38 8.90 1.77 -1.34
N LEU A 39 9.61 1.16 -2.28
CA LEU A 39 9.77 -0.29 -2.34
C LEU A 39 10.60 -0.82 -1.16
N LYS A 40 11.53 -0.01 -0.64
CA LYS A 40 12.27 -0.34 0.58
C LYS A 40 11.35 -0.42 1.80
N GLN A 41 10.36 0.50 1.95
CA GLN A 41 9.36 0.40 3.01
C GLN A 41 8.58 -0.92 2.93
N ILE A 42 8.19 -1.36 1.72
CA ILE A 42 7.52 -2.67 1.56
C ILE A 42 8.44 -3.80 2.03
N LYS A 43 9.72 -3.74 1.65
CA LYS A 43 10.70 -4.73 2.07
C LYS A 43 10.86 -4.74 3.58
N ASP A 44 11.01 -3.58 4.20
CA ASP A 44 11.19 -3.47 5.66
C ASP A 44 9.96 -4.00 6.43
N ASN A 45 8.75 -3.86 5.86
CA ASN A 45 7.51 -4.29 6.50
C ASN A 45 7.14 -5.76 6.26
N CYS A 46 7.53 -6.35 5.12
CA CYS A 46 7.00 -7.65 4.68
C CYS A 46 8.11 -8.65 4.28
N TYR A 47 9.38 -8.33 4.54
CA TYR A 47 10.48 -9.15 4.00
C TYR A 47 10.52 -10.56 4.57
N GLU A 48 10.17 -10.74 5.83
CA GLU A 48 10.13 -12.06 6.47
C GLU A 48 9.12 -12.98 5.77
N GLN A 49 7.91 -12.48 5.52
CA GLN A 49 6.85 -13.22 4.80
C GLN A 49 7.26 -13.51 3.35
N ILE A 50 7.90 -12.53 2.68
CA ILE A 50 8.42 -12.71 1.32
C ILE A 50 9.50 -13.81 1.30
N LEU A 51 10.41 -13.78 2.27
CA LEU A 51 11.50 -14.74 2.37
C LEU A 51 10.97 -16.14 2.68
N GLU A 52 9.97 -16.26 3.56
CA GLU A 52 9.32 -17.52 3.88
C GLU A 52 8.73 -18.19 2.61
N VAL A 53 7.98 -17.44 1.81
CA VAL A 53 7.43 -17.93 0.53
C VAL A 53 8.55 -18.34 -0.42
N TYR A 54 9.58 -17.50 -0.56
CA TYR A 54 10.72 -17.80 -1.42
C TYR A 54 11.45 -19.09 -0.99
N LEU A 55 11.69 -19.29 0.30
CA LEU A 55 12.38 -20.47 0.81
C LEU A 55 11.61 -21.76 0.54
N LYS A 56 10.26 -21.72 0.62
CA LYS A 56 9.40 -22.86 0.26
C LYS A 56 9.45 -23.21 -1.23
N GLU A 57 9.68 -22.20 -2.07
CA GLU A 57 9.59 -22.34 -3.52
C GLU A 57 10.97 -22.47 -4.23
N LYS A 58 12.07 -22.09 -3.58
CA LYS A 58 13.40 -21.99 -4.21
C LYS A 58 13.93 -23.29 -4.84
N ASN A 59 13.54 -24.44 -4.30
CA ASN A 59 13.98 -25.74 -4.76
C ASN A 59 13.20 -26.26 -5.99
N LYS A 60 12.09 -25.60 -6.36
CA LYS A 60 11.32 -25.92 -7.57
C LYS A 60 12.00 -25.35 -8.81
N LYS A 61 11.69 -25.91 -9.99
CA LYS A 61 12.09 -25.31 -11.28
C LYS A 61 11.61 -23.87 -11.33
N VAL A 62 12.37 -22.97 -11.94
CA VAL A 62 12.10 -21.51 -11.96
C VAL A 62 10.69 -21.18 -12.43
N ASN A 63 10.20 -21.90 -13.46
CA ASN A 63 8.87 -21.67 -14.03
C ASN A 63 7.72 -22.17 -13.14
N ASP A 64 7.99 -23.07 -12.19
CA ASP A 64 7.01 -23.68 -11.30
C ASP A 64 6.93 -22.96 -9.95
N ARG A 65 7.76 -21.95 -9.71
CA ARG A 65 7.82 -21.21 -8.45
C ARG A 65 6.63 -20.26 -8.32
N LYS A 66 5.86 -20.43 -7.25
CA LYS A 66 4.73 -19.55 -6.89
C LYS A 66 5.23 -18.45 -5.94
N LEU A 67 6.01 -17.52 -6.47
CA LEU A 67 6.54 -16.39 -5.72
C LEU A 67 5.47 -15.31 -5.50
N ILE A 68 5.69 -14.45 -4.51
CA ILE A 68 4.88 -13.24 -4.33
C ILE A 68 5.04 -12.36 -5.58
N GLU A 69 3.91 -11.92 -6.12
CA GLU A 69 3.87 -11.15 -7.35
C GLU A 69 3.45 -9.72 -7.09
N PHE A 70 4.27 -8.79 -7.53
CA PHE A 70 3.96 -7.37 -7.55
C PHE A 70 3.36 -7.00 -8.89
N VAL A 71 2.18 -6.39 -8.86
CA VAL A 71 1.50 -5.86 -10.05
C VAL A 71 1.54 -4.34 -10.02
N CYS A 72 2.08 -3.71 -11.04
CA CYS A 72 2.16 -2.25 -11.16
C CYS A 72 1.93 -1.76 -12.59
N ASP A 73 1.81 -0.44 -12.78
CA ASP A 73 1.86 0.18 -14.10
C ASP A 73 3.28 0.06 -14.72
N LYS A 74 3.39 0.26 -16.04
CA LYS A 74 4.67 0.17 -16.78
C LYS A 74 5.59 1.36 -16.51
N PHE A 75 5.72 1.79 -15.25
CA PHE A 75 6.61 2.89 -14.91
C PHE A 75 8.05 2.41 -14.70
N ALA A 76 8.97 2.83 -15.58
CA ALA A 76 10.34 2.31 -15.63
C ALA A 76 11.12 2.43 -14.31
N ASN A 77 10.85 3.47 -13.52
CA ASN A 77 11.51 3.66 -12.23
C ASN A 77 11.17 2.57 -11.21
N TYR A 78 9.95 2.01 -11.25
CA TYR A 78 9.59 0.85 -10.41
C TYR A 78 10.40 -0.38 -10.78
N LYS A 79 10.53 -0.70 -12.08
CA LYS A 79 11.31 -1.86 -12.53
C LYS A 79 12.75 -1.79 -12.04
N SER A 80 13.38 -0.62 -12.17
CA SER A 80 14.77 -0.44 -11.73
C SER A 80 14.93 -0.61 -10.21
N ALA A 81 14.02 -0.06 -9.42
CA ALA A 81 14.04 -0.16 -7.96
C ALA A 81 13.70 -1.59 -7.49
N PHE A 82 12.71 -2.22 -8.12
CA PHE A 82 12.31 -3.60 -7.85
C PHE A 82 13.46 -4.58 -8.06
N ASN A 83 14.16 -4.48 -9.18
CA ASN A 83 15.28 -5.37 -9.46
C ASN A 83 16.39 -5.30 -8.41
N LYS A 84 16.61 -4.14 -7.79
CA LYS A 84 17.58 -3.99 -6.71
C LYS A 84 17.15 -4.64 -5.40
N LEU A 85 15.84 -4.67 -5.11
CA LEU A 85 15.32 -5.08 -3.81
C LEU A 85 14.76 -6.50 -3.79
N PHE A 86 14.15 -6.95 -4.90
CA PHE A 86 13.29 -8.13 -4.94
C PHE A 86 13.56 -9.11 -6.10
N ALA A 87 14.49 -8.82 -7.02
CA ALA A 87 14.66 -9.57 -8.27
C ALA A 87 14.75 -11.11 -8.12
N ARG A 88 15.23 -11.60 -6.96
CA ARG A 88 15.39 -13.03 -6.69
C ARG A 88 14.26 -13.64 -5.89
N THR A 89 13.50 -12.82 -5.15
CA THR A 89 12.52 -13.29 -4.15
C THR A 89 11.09 -13.09 -4.57
N CYS A 90 10.84 -12.20 -5.52
CA CYS A 90 9.51 -11.84 -5.98
C CYS A 90 9.44 -11.76 -7.51
N LYS A 91 8.22 -11.77 -8.04
CA LYS A 91 7.92 -11.56 -9.44
C LYS A 91 7.33 -10.16 -9.65
N LEU A 92 7.71 -9.48 -10.73
CA LEU A 92 7.12 -8.21 -11.14
C LEU A 92 6.33 -8.40 -12.43
N THR A 93 5.06 -8.07 -12.38
CA THR A 93 4.16 -8.12 -13.53
C THR A 93 3.60 -6.73 -13.79
N PHE A 94 3.50 -6.37 -15.05
CA PHE A 94 2.84 -5.12 -15.42
C PHE A 94 1.35 -5.37 -15.61
N GLY A 95 0.55 -4.72 -14.76
CA GLY A 95 -0.91 -4.77 -14.82
C GLY A 95 -1.43 -4.10 -16.10
N VAL A 96 -2.60 -4.55 -16.51
CA VAL A 96 -3.31 -4.05 -17.68
C VAL A 96 -4.66 -3.47 -17.28
N PRO A 97 -5.20 -2.48 -18.02
CA PRO A 97 -6.53 -1.95 -17.78
C PRO A 97 -7.60 -3.05 -17.84
N ILE A 98 -8.69 -2.89 -17.08
CA ILE A 98 -9.82 -3.83 -17.06
C ILE A 98 -10.36 -4.13 -18.47
N ALA A 99 -10.38 -3.13 -19.34
CA ALA A 99 -10.81 -3.28 -20.73
C ALA A 99 -10.06 -4.39 -21.48
N CYS A 100 -8.85 -4.72 -21.06
CA CYS A 100 -8.05 -5.78 -21.64
C CYS A 100 -8.35 -7.20 -21.10
N LYS A 101 -9.22 -7.33 -20.09
CA LYS A 101 -9.65 -8.65 -19.57
C LYS A 101 -10.25 -9.56 -20.63
N LYS A 102 -10.99 -8.97 -21.60
CA LYS A 102 -11.54 -9.70 -22.73
C LYS A 102 -10.50 -10.41 -23.59
N TYR A 103 -9.22 -10.08 -23.43
CA TYR A 103 -8.09 -10.71 -24.12
C TYR A 103 -7.35 -11.74 -23.27
N GLY A 104 -7.97 -12.23 -22.18
CA GLY A 104 -7.39 -13.26 -21.32
C GLY A 104 -6.28 -12.76 -20.38
N LEU A 105 -6.14 -11.44 -20.23
CA LEU A 105 -5.13 -10.86 -19.34
C LEU A 105 -5.68 -10.77 -17.91
N GLU A 106 -5.17 -11.63 -17.03
CA GLU A 106 -5.69 -11.80 -15.66
C GLU A 106 -5.19 -10.72 -14.67
N HIS A 107 -3.98 -10.19 -14.89
CA HIS A 107 -3.37 -9.24 -13.97
C HIS A 107 -3.86 -7.81 -14.22
N ASN A 108 -4.47 -7.21 -13.22
CA ASN A 108 -4.97 -5.85 -13.29
C ASN A 108 -4.71 -5.07 -12.01
N ASN A 109 -4.69 -3.73 -12.12
CA ASN A 109 -4.46 -2.81 -11.02
C ASN A 109 -5.76 -2.45 -10.25
N ASN A 110 -6.85 -3.18 -10.44
CA ASN A 110 -8.15 -2.85 -9.86
C ASN A 110 -8.15 -2.58 -8.35
N PRO A 111 -7.47 -3.38 -7.50
CA PRO A 111 -7.46 -3.11 -6.07
C PRO A 111 -6.90 -1.73 -5.75
N ILE A 112 -5.76 -1.36 -6.35
CA ILE A 112 -5.14 -0.07 -6.12
C ILE A 112 -5.90 1.08 -6.79
N GLU A 113 -6.50 0.87 -7.95
CA GLU A 113 -7.33 1.88 -8.62
C GLU A 113 -8.58 2.21 -7.81
N ARG A 114 -9.25 1.21 -7.22
CA ARG A 114 -10.40 1.42 -6.30
C ARG A 114 -9.97 2.15 -5.03
N HIS A 115 -8.83 1.78 -4.45
CA HIS A 115 -8.27 2.47 -3.29
C HIS A 115 -7.99 3.94 -3.61
N ASN A 116 -7.32 4.21 -4.72
CA ASN A 116 -7.01 5.56 -5.19
C ASN A 116 -8.28 6.36 -5.53
N GLY A 117 -9.31 5.71 -6.10
CA GLY A 117 -10.62 6.33 -6.38
C GLY A 117 -11.27 6.86 -5.10
N LYS A 118 -11.39 6.02 -4.07
CA LYS A 118 -11.91 6.43 -2.76
C LYS A 118 -11.10 7.57 -2.12
N THR A 119 -9.78 7.59 -2.34
CA THR A 119 -8.92 8.70 -1.90
C THR A 119 -9.25 9.98 -2.61
N LYS A 120 -9.34 9.93 -3.93
CA LYS A 120 -9.68 11.10 -4.76
C LYS A 120 -11.03 11.70 -4.38
N ASP A 121 -12.03 10.87 -4.09
CA ASP A 121 -13.36 11.35 -3.70
C ASP A 121 -13.33 12.06 -2.35
N ARG A 122 -12.57 11.57 -1.40
CA ARG A 122 -12.35 12.25 -0.12
C ARG A 122 -11.61 13.57 -0.28
N ILE A 123 -10.60 13.63 -1.14
CA ILE A 123 -9.86 14.86 -1.41
C ILE A 123 -10.75 15.91 -2.06
N LYS A 124 -11.63 15.51 -2.99
CA LYS A 124 -12.60 16.43 -3.63
C LYS A 124 -13.53 17.11 -2.63
N SER A 125 -13.83 16.45 -1.51
CA SER A 125 -14.68 17.03 -0.46
C SER A 125 -13.97 18.06 0.44
N ILE A 126 -12.64 18.21 0.30
CA ILE A 126 -11.87 19.20 1.06
C ILE A 126 -12.01 20.57 0.40
N ARG A 127 -12.78 21.45 1.03
CA ARG A 127 -13.01 22.81 0.54
C ARG A 127 -11.69 23.59 0.49
N GLY A 128 -11.37 24.15 -0.69
CA GLY A 128 -10.15 24.93 -0.89
C GLY A 128 -8.87 24.11 -1.06
N GLY A 129 -8.95 22.76 -1.03
CA GLY A 129 -7.80 21.89 -1.21
C GLY A 129 -6.73 21.99 -0.11
N PHE A 130 -5.60 21.38 -0.33
CA PHE A 130 -4.47 21.44 0.61
C PHE A 130 -3.61 22.69 0.39
N LYS A 131 -3.32 23.39 1.51
CA LYS A 131 -2.52 24.63 1.49
C LYS A 131 -1.03 24.39 1.78
N SER A 132 -0.62 23.18 2.16
CA SER A 132 0.79 22.81 2.37
C SER A 132 1.03 21.35 2.03
N PHE A 133 2.29 21.01 1.75
CA PHE A 133 2.71 19.61 1.54
C PHE A 133 2.53 18.80 2.82
N GLU A 134 2.99 19.34 3.94
CA GLU A 134 2.94 18.67 5.26
C GLU A 134 1.49 18.37 5.67
N GLY A 135 0.56 19.31 5.43
CA GLY A 135 -0.87 19.08 5.70
C GLY A 135 -1.47 17.99 4.80
N ALA A 136 -1.07 17.96 3.53
CA ALA A 136 -1.50 16.92 2.60
C ALA A 136 -0.91 15.55 2.99
N GLU A 137 0.36 15.49 3.31
CA GLU A 137 1.06 14.28 3.76
C GLU A 137 0.46 13.73 5.05
N ALA A 138 0.25 14.57 6.05
CA ALA A 138 -0.40 14.18 7.31
C ALA A 138 -1.81 13.62 7.08
N PHE A 139 -2.59 14.24 6.19
CA PHE A 139 -3.92 13.73 5.81
C PHE A 139 -3.83 12.36 5.15
N MET A 140 -2.89 12.16 4.22
CA MET A 140 -2.72 10.90 3.52
C MET A 140 -2.29 9.78 4.48
N ASN A 141 -1.33 10.06 5.36
CA ASN A 141 -0.89 9.14 6.41
C ASN A 141 -2.03 8.75 7.35
N LEU A 142 -2.80 9.73 7.85
CA LEU A 142 -3.95 9.47 8.71
C LEU A 142 -5.01 8.64 8.00
N ARG A 143 -5.28 8.94 6.74
CA ARG A 143 -6.24 8.22 5.92
C ARG A 143 -5.84 6.75 5.75
N ASP A 144 -4.56 6.47 5.52
CA ASP A 144 -4.06 5.11 5.39
C ASP A 144 -4.21 4.32 6.70
N ILE A 145 -3.90 4.95 7.82
CA ILE A 145 -4.12 4.37 9.15
C ILE A 145 -5.61 4.07 9.38
N ILE A 146 -6.51 5.02 9.07
CA ILE A 146 -7.96 4.83 9.21
C ILE A 146 -8.45 3.71 8.28
N TYR A 147 -7.96 3.65 7.06
CA TYR A 147 -8.31 2.60 6.11
C TYR A 147 -7.91 1.22 6.63
N ASN A 148 -6.69 1.07 7.10
CA ASN A 148 -6.17 -0.22 7.55
C ASN A 148 -6.79 -0.68 8.88
N PHE A 149 -6.96 0.20 9.86
CA PHE A 149 -7.25 -0.19 11.25
C PHE A 149 -8.64 0.17 11.76
N VAL A 150 -9.33 1.11 11.11
CA VAL A 150 -10.59 1.65 11.63
C VAL A 150 -11.79 1.25 10.79
N ASN A 151 -11.70 1.41 9.47
CA ASN A 151 -12.82 1.22 8.58
C ASN A 151 -13.08 -0.25 8.27
N PRO A 152 -14.27 -0.79 8.60
CA PRO A 152 -14.64 -2.12 8.15
C PRO A 152 -14.82 -2.13 6.62
N HIS A 153 -14.43 -3.22 6.00
CA HIS A 153 -14.49 -3.39 4.55
C HIS A 153 -15.56 -4.42 4.17
N GLN A 154 -16.52 -4.04 3.34
CA GLN A 154 -17.61 -4.93 2.94
C GLN A 154 -17.10 -6.23 2.30
N GLY A 155 -16.14 -6.14 1.38
CA GLY A 155 -15.51 -7.30 0.74
C GLY A 155 -14.66 -8.18 1.68
N LEU A 156 -14.46 -7.76 2.95
CA LEU A 156 -13.78 -8.52 3.99
C LEU A 156 -14.76 -8.96 5.10
N ARG A 157 -16.04 -9.07 4.77
CA ARG A 157 -17.10 -9.49 5.71
C ARG A 157 -17.16 -8.62 6.97
N GLY A 158 -16.98 -7.30 6.82
CA GLY A 158 -17.01 -6.34 7.91
C GLY A 158 -15.72 -6.27 8.77
N LYS A 159 -14.69 -7.03 8.43
CA LYS A 159 -13.37 -6.88 9.05
C LYS A 159 -12.63 -5.66 8.46
N THR A 160 -11.69 -5.13 9.22
CA THR A 160 -10.71 -4.17 8.66
C THR A 160 -9.64 -4.91 7.87
N PRO A 161 -8.92 -4.23 6.95
CA PRO A 161 -7.76 -4.81 6.29
C PRO A 161 -6.71 -5.37 7.26
N ALA A 162 -6.42 -4.65 8.35
CA ALA A 162 -5.47 -5.10 9.37
C ALA A 162 -5.93 -6.39 10.08
N GLU A 163 -7.22 -6.47 10.46
CA GLU A 163 -7.79 -7.70 11.06
C GLU A 163 -7.70 -8.89 10.09
N THR A 164 -7.85 -8.65 8.78
CA THR A 164 -7.75 -9.70 7.76
C THR A 164 -6.30 -10.11 7.50
N ALA A 165 -5.37 -9.17 7.65
CA ALA A 165 -3.92 -9.41 7.59
C ALA A 165 -3.34 -9.94 8.91
N GLU A 166 -4.21 -10.36 9.86
CA GLU A 166 -3.83 -10.87 11.19
C GLU A 166 -3.09 -9.86 12.07
N ILE A 167 -3.10 -8.58 11.68
CA ILE A 167 -2.55 -7.46 12.47
C ILE A 167 -3.66 -6.93 13.39
N ASN A 168 -3.92 -7.66 14.49
CA ASN A 168 -5.04 -7.32 15.37
C ASN A 168 -4.60 -6.48 16.57
N LEU A 169 -4.93 -5.20 16.54
CA LEU A 169 -4.70 -4.28 17.65
C LEU A 169 -5.76 -4.38 18.77
N LYS A 170 -6.73 -5.30 18.67
CA LYS A 170 -7.81 -5.51 19.66
C LYS A 170 -8.60 -4.22 19.98
N LEU A 171 -8.86 -3.40 18.96
CA LEU A 171 -9.50 -2.10 19.15
C LEU A 171 -11.00 -2.20 19.51
N GLY A 172 -11.71 -3.26 19.10
CA GLY A 172 -13.13 -3.47 19.37
C GLY A 172 -14.01 -2.30 18.90
N ARG A 173 -15.08 -1.98 19.64
CA ARG A 173 -15.91 -0.80 19.35
C ARG A 173 -15.15 0.50 19.65
N GLY A 174 -15.42 1.57 18.88
CA GLY A 174 -14.73 2.86 19.03
C GLY A 174 -13.27 2.84 18.58
N ARG A 175 -12.97 2.09 17.50
CA ARG A 175 -11.62 1.84 16.97
C ARG A 175 -10.75 3.10 16.87
N LEU A 176 -11.28 4.19 16.32
CA LEU A 176 -10.50 5.43 16.12
C LEU A 176 -10.04 6.03 17.47
N LEU A 177 -10.96 6.17 18.43
CA LEU A 177 -10.63 6.74 19.75
C LEU A 177 -9.60 5.87 20.49
N LYS A 178 -9.78 4.55 20.45
CA LYS A 178 -8.83 3.62 21.08
C LYS A 178 -7.45 3.64 20.41
N LEU A 179 -7.43 3.77 19.09
CA LEU A 179 -6.18 3.93 18.34
C LEU A 179 -5.46 5.21 18.75
N ILE A 180 -6.17 6.35 18.80
CA ILE A 180 -5.61 7.64 19.24
C ILE A 180 -5.04 7.52 20.67
N LYS A 181 -5.81 6.95 21.62
CA LYS A 181 -5.36 6.75 23.00
C LYS A 181 -4.12 5.86 23.08
N ARG A 182 -4.05 4.79 22.27
CA ARG A 182 -2.88 3.91 22.22
C ARG A 182 -1.65 4.64 21.70
N MET A 183 -1.77 5.40 20.62
CA MET A 183 -0.68 6.19 20.04
C MET A 183 -0.19 7.27 21.01
N ALA A 184 -1.10 7.94 21.74
CA ALA A 184 -0.73 8.92 22.76
C ALA A 184 0.09 8.30 23.89
N LYS A 185 -0.30 7.11 24.37
CA LYS A 185 0.46 6.38 25.40
C LYS A 185 1.87 5.97 24.92
N MET A 186 2.01 5.53 23.67
CA MET A 186 3.34 5.17 23.10
C MET A 186 4.27 6.37 23.00
N ARG A 187 3.74 7.58 22.77
CA ARG A 187 4.56 8.81 22.80
C ARG A 187 5.07 9.18 24.19
N GLN A 188 4.27 8.90 25.23
CA GLN A 188 4.67 9.18 26.62
C GLN A 188 5.72 8.19 27.14
N HIS A 189 5.73 6.97 26.60
CA HIS A 189 6.70 5.92 26.93
C HIS A 189 7.31 5.36 25.63
N PRO A 190 8.25 6.08 24.98
CA PRO A 190 8.96 5.54 23.84
C PRO A 190 9.65 4.23 24.27
N LEU A 191 9.44 3.18 23.49
CA LEU A 191 10.13 1.89 23.69
C LEU A 191 11.64 2.17 23.74
N ARG A 192 12.26 1.83 24.88
CA ARG A 192 13.70 1.85 25.06
C ARG A 192 14.38 0.78 24.22
#